data_675a5ec17a7ad6b9fd00409cd42cdc34
#
_entry.id   675a5ec17a7ad6b9fd00409cd42cdc34
#
_cell.length_a   1.000
_cell.length_b   1.000
_cell.length_c   1.000
_cell.angle_alpha   90.00
_cell.angle_beta   90.00
_cell.angle_gamma   90.00
#
_symmetry.space_group_name_H-M   'P 1'
#
loop_
_entity.id
_entity.type
_entity.pdbx_description
1 polymer ?
#
loop_
_entity_poly.entity_id
_entity_poly.type
_entity_poly.pdbx_seq_one_letter_code
_entity_poly.pdbx_strand_id
1 'polypeptide(L)' 'MMIAEHAMIVLNTDRPSDGLRAGDVGAVVHVYGDGNAYEVEFVDGNGSTIALLTLSADEVRPIESGELLHTRRR' A
#
# COMPACT_ATOMS: atom_id res chain seq x y z
N MET A 1 -5.32 -14.28 -3.56
CA MET A 1 -5.10 -13.01 -4.26
C MET A 1 -3.62 -12.84 -4.48
N MET A 2 -3.25 -12.51 -5.70
CA MET A 2 -1.85 -12.33 -6.08
C MET A 2 -1.68 -10.89 -6.58
N ILE A 3 -0.76 -10.16 -5.94
CA ILE A 3 -0.47 -8.77 -6.34
C ILE A 3 0.95 -8.75 -6.87
N ALA A 4 1.12 -8.23 -8.08
CA ALA A 4 2.42 -8.20 -8.74
C ALA A 4 3.29 -7.05 -8.22
N GLU A 5 4.61 -7.19 -8.38
CA GLU A 5 5.52 -6.08 -8.15
C GLU A 5 5.11 -4.89 -9.01
N HIS A 6 5.29 -3.70 -8.46
CA HIS A 6 4.94 -2.41 -9.07
C HIS A 6 3.44 -2.13 -9.14
N ALA A 7 2.59 -3.08 -8.71
CA ALA A 7 1.15 -2.82 -8.63
C ALA A 7 0.85 -1.85 -7.49
N MET A 8 -0.22 -1.06 -7.67
CA MET A 8 -0.73 -0.19 -6.61
C MET A 8 -1.66 -1.02 -5.72
N ILE A 9 -1.61 -0.75 -4.43
CA ILE A 9 -2.48 -1.40 -3.45
C ILE A 9 -3.14 -0.38 -2.55
N VAL A 10 -4.19 -0.82 -1.89
CA VAL A 10 -4.88 -0.03 -0.87
C VAL A 10 -4.63 -0.71 0.48
N LEU A 11 -4.26 0.12 1.47
CA LEU A 11 -4.04 -0.36 2.83
C LEU A 11 -5.39 -0.65 3.48
N ASN A 12 -5.53 -1.83 4.08
CA ASN A 12 -6.78 -2.25 4.72
C ASN A 12 -6.87 -1.90 6.20
N THR A 13 -5.76 -1.50 6.80
CA THR A 13 -5.69 -1.31 8.25
C THR A 13 -4.98 0.01 8.56
N ASP A 14 -5.29 0.58 9.72
CA ASP A 14 -4.61 1.79 10.17
C ASP A 14 -3.22 1.43 10.67
N ARG A 15 -2.27 2.32 10.38
CA ARG A 15 -0.89 2.23 10.86
C ARG A 15 -0.49 3.58 11.44
N PRO A 16 -1.05 3.96 12.61
CA PRO A 16 -0.87 5.33 13.12
C PRO A 16 0.58 5.66 13.45
N SER A 17 1.38 4.69 13.88
CA SER A 17 2.80 4.96 14.16
C SER A 17 3.60 5.26 12.89
N ASP A 18 3.07 4.91 11.73
CA ASP A 18 3.69 5.19 10.43
C ASP A 18 3.03 6.36 9.72
N GLY A 19 2.04 6.99 10.35
CA GLY A 19 1.31 8.09 9.76
C GLY A 19 0.35 7.67 8.66
N LEU A 20 -0.06 6.41 8.65
CA LEU A 20 -0.90 5.84 7.61
C LEU A 20 -2.23 5.36 8.17
N ARG A 21 -3.24 5.32 7.30
CA ARG A 21 -4.56 4.81 7.67
C ARG A 21 -5.15 4.00 6.51
N ALA A 22 -6.14 3.19 6.86
CA ALA A 22 -6.88 2.39 5.87
C ALA A 22 -7.38 3.30 4.75
N GLY A 23 -7.24 2.83 3.51
CA GLY A 23 -7.57 3.60 2.33
C GLY A 23 -6.38 4.28 1.67
N ASP A 24 -5.25 4.38 2.38
CA ASP A 24 -4.04 4.95 1.78
C ASP A 24 -3.51 4.01 0.70
N VAL A 25 -2.96 4.59 -0.36
CA VAL A 25 -2.50 3.87 -1.54
C VAL A 25 -0.98 3.82 -1.54
N GLY A 26 -0.43 2.64 -1.80
CA GLY A 26 1.00 2.45 -1.92
C GLY A 26 1.34 1.61 -3.15
N ALA A 27 2.62 1.46 -3.41
CA ALA A 27 3.13 0.67 -4.52
C ALA A 27 3.94 -0.51 -3.99
N VAL A 28 3.68 -1.69 -4.53
CA VAL A 28 4.43 -2.89 -4.16
C VAL A 28 5.80 -2.83 -4.80
N VAL A 29 6.85 -2.87 -3.98
CA VAL A 29 8.24 -2.86 -4.48
C VAL A 29 8.88 -4.25 -4.41
N HIS A 30 8.28 -5.17 -3.65
CA HIS A 30 8.75 -6.56 -3.58
C HIS A 30 7.64 -7.47 -3.08
N VAL A 31 7.61 -8.69 -3.60
CA VAL A 31 6.65 -9.72 -3.19
C VAL A 31 7.45 -10.84 -2.50
N TYR A 32 7.08 -11.16 -1.28
CA TYR A 32 7.71 -12.23 -0.51
C TYR A 32 6.96 -13.54 -0.71
N GLY A 33 7.70 -14.61 -0.96
CA GLY A 33 7.11 -15.94 -1.17
C GLY A 33 6.12 -15.92 -2.32
N ASP A 34 5.00 -16.58 -2.14
CA ASP A 34 3.93 -16.68 -3.14
C ASP A 34 2.81 -15.66 -2.88
N GLY A 35 3.18 -14.49 -2.39
CA GLY A 35 2.19 -13.46 -2.06
C GLY A 35 1.75 -13.51 -0.60
N ASN A 36 2.60 -14.04 0.28
CA ASN A 36 2.32 -14.07 1.72
C ASN A 36 2.50 -12.71 2.36
N ALA A 37 3.41 -11.92 1.82
CA ALA A 37 3.68 -10.57 2.31
C ALA A 37 4.21 -9.72 1.16
N TYR A 38 4.10 -8.42 1.35
CA TYR A 38 4.50 -7.44 0.35
C TYR A 38 5.31 -6.34 1.02
N GLU A 39 6.37 -5.90 0.34
CA GLU A 39 7.05 -4.67 0.71
C GLU A 39 6.39 -3.54 -0.06
N VAL A 40 5.86 -2.55 0.67
CA VAL A 40 5.03 -1.50 0.06
C VAL A 40 5.61 -0.14 0.41
N GLU A 41 5.76 0.70 -0.60
CA GLU A 41 6.23 2.06 -0.45
C GLU A 41 5.06 3.02 -0.54
N PHE A 42 4.96 3.93 0.45
CA PHE A 42 3.99 5.01 0.45
C PHE A 42 4.73 6.32 0.25
N VAL A 43 4.26 7.13 -0.69
CA VAL A 43 4.90 8.42 -1.02
C VAL A 43 3.88 9.55 -0.91
N ASP A 44 4.38 10.76 -0.68
CA ASP A 44 3.54 11.95 -0.68
C ASP A 44 3.49 12.59 -2.07
N GLY A 45 2.82 13.74 -2.18
CA GLY A 45 2.64 14.44 -3.44
C GLY A 45 3.94 14.98 -4.03
N ASN A 46 5.00 15.07 -3.24
CA ASN A 46 6.32 15.48 -3.71
C ASN A 46 7.19 14.30 -4.14
N GLY A 47 6.66 13.08 -4.03
CA GLY A 47 7.42 11.88 -4.33
C GLY A 47 8.34 11.43 -3.20
N SER A 48 8.23 12.07 -2.02
CA SER A 48 9.03 11.67 -0.86
C SER A 48 8.46 10.43 -0.22
N THR A 49 9.32 9.48 0.14
CA THR A 49 8.90 8.26 0.81
C THR A 49 8.41 8.58 2.21
N ILE A 50 7.15 8.27 2.48
CA ILE A 50 6.54 8.42 3.80
C ILE A 50 6.86 7.21 4.66
N ALA A 51 6.74 6.03 4.08
CA ALA A 51 6.99 4.77 4.76
C ALA A 51 7.30 3.68 3.76
N LEU A 52 8.09 2.72 4.19
CA LEU A 52 8.38 1.50 3.45
C LEU A 52 8.11 0.35 4.42
N LEU A 53 7.04 -0.38 4.20
CA LEU A 53 6.52 -1.35 5.18
C LEU A 53 6.41 -2.73 4.58
N THR A 54 6.68 -3.74 5.43
CA THR A 54 6.36 -5.12 5.11
C THR A 54 4.96 -5.39 5.64
N LEU A 55 4.03 -5.68 4.73
CA LEU A 55 2.62 -5.89 5.05
C LEU A 55 2.21 -7.30 4.67
N SER A 56 1.37 -7.92 5.51
CA SER A 56 0.82 -9.23 5.19
C SER A 56 -0.26 -9.12 4.11
N ALA A 57 -0.55 -10.24 3.47
CA ALA A 57 -1.52 -10.26 2.36
C ALA A 57 -2.90 -9.74 2.76
N ASP A 58 -3.30 -9.94 4.02
CA ASP A 58 -4.61 -9.48 4.50
C ASP A 58 -4.64 -8.00 4.91
N GLU A 59 -3.47 -7.35 4.97
CA GLU A 59 -3.40 -5.91 5.26
C GLU A 59 -3.53 -5.03 4.02
N VAL A 60 -3.52 -5.63 2.84
CA VAL A 60 -3.57 -4.91 1.57
C VAL A 60 -4.61 -5.53 0.65
N ARG A 61 -5.07 -4.73 -0.31
CA ARG A 61 -5.92 -5.23 -1.40
C ARG A 61 -5.56 -4.51 -2.70
N PRO A 62 -5.82 -5.12 -3.85
CA PRO A 62 -5.63 -4.41 -5.11
C PRO A 62 -6.65 -3.28 -5.27
N ILE A 63 -6.31 -2.30 -6.09
CA ILE A 63 -7.27 -1.27 -6.50
C ILE A 63 -8.23 -1.91 -7.48
N GLU A 64 -9.53 -1.73 -7.23
CA GLU A 64 -10.56 -2.33 -8.06
C GLU A 64 -11.00 -1.38 -9.16
N SER A 65 -11.49 -1.97 -10.25
CA SER A 65 -12.04 -1.21 -11.37
C SER A 65 -13.16 -0.29 -10.89
N GLY A 66 -13.11 0.97 -11.29
CA GLY A 66 -14.10 1.96 -10.90
C GLY A 66 -13.81 2.69 -9.60
N GLU A 67 -12.79 2.29 -8.87
CA GLU A 67 -12.39 3.03 -7.67
C GLU A 67 -11.63 4.31 -8.03
N LEU A 68 -11.94 5.38 -7.31
CA LEU A 68 -11.23 6.64 -7.44
C LEU A 68 -10.15 6.72 -6.37
N LEU A 69 -8.99 7.24 -6.74
CA LEU A 69 -7.92 7.48 -5.80
C LEU A 69 -8.20 8.79 -5.06
N HIS A 70 -8.03 8.77 -3.74
CA HIS A 70 -8.28 9.95 -2.91
C HIS A 70 -6.98 10.43 -2.27
N THR A 71 -6.88 11.75 -2.13
CA THR A 71 -5.75 12.36 -1.43
C THR A 71 -6.21 12.82 -0.05
N ARG A 72 -5.26 12.88 0.88
CA ARG A 72 -5.50 13.46 2.19
C ARG A 72 -4.21 14.11 2.69
N ARG A 73 -4.36 15.05 3.59
CA ARG A 73 -3.19 15.61 4.30
C ARG A 73 -2.84 14.72 5.47
N ARG A 74 -1.57 14.59 5.71
CA ARG A 74 -1.05 13.83 6.83
C ARG A 74 -1.24 14.60 8.14
#